data_7ae41decac290e87eed72eaf9d9345d4
#
_entry.id   7ae41decac290e87eed72eaf9d9345d4
#
_cell.length_a   1.000
_cell.length_b   1.000
_cell.length_c   1.000
_cell.angle_alpha   90.00
_cell.angle_beta   90.00
_cell.angle_gamma   90.00
#
_symmetry.space_group_name_H-M   'P 1'
#
loop_
_entity.id
_entity.type
_entity.pdbx_description
1 polymer ?
#
loop_
_entity_poly.entity_id
_entity_poly.type
_entity_poly.pdbx_seq_one_letter_code
_entity_poly.pdbx_strand_id
1 'polypeptide(L)'
;MNPDLAWPVWSEERQRRVEHVLEDLLPADEPGAPSLHRAMRYAVLGGGKRVRPLLAYAAGDVAGADPAVADAAAAAVELIHAYSLVHDDLPAMDNDTLRRGKPTCHVAFGEAMALLAGDALQALAFAALARARLPDPGAACALLAEAAGERGMAGGQAIDLEAVGRTLALAELETMHRMKTGALIRVSVRLGAACGRGLPAPAAAALDAYAQAAGLAFQVVDDVLDVEGSATTLGKTAGKDALQAKPTFVSLLGLPAA
;
A
#
# COMPACT_ATOMS: atom_id res chain seq x y z
N MET A 1 -16.33 -2.59 -27.15
CA MET A 1 -16.09 -3.51 -26.02
C MET A 1 -16.96 -3.04 -24.87
N ASN A 2 -17.71 -3.91 -24.21
CA ASN A 2 -18.53 -3.50 -23.05
C ASN A 2 -17.59 -3.07 -21.92
N PRO A 3 -17.63 -1.82 -21.42
CA PRO A 3 -16.74 -1.33 -20.36
C PRO A 3 -16.83 -2.16 -19.08
N ASP A 4 -17.99 -2.75 -18.77
CA ASP A 4 -18.20 -3.59 -17.59
C ASP A 4 -17.44 -4.93 -17.64
N LEU A 5 -17.10 -5.42 -18.84
CA LEU A 5 -16.30 -6.63 -19.05
C LEU A 5 -14.81 -6.33 -19.23
N ALA A 6 -14.44 -5.08 -19.52
CA ALA A 6 -13.05 -4.69 -19.74
C ALA A 6 -12.25 -4.61 -18.43
N TRP A 7 -12.87 -4.10 -17.37
CA TRP A 7 -12.20 -3.91 -16.06
C TRP A 7 -11.75 -5.22 -15.39
N PRO A 8 -12.61 -6.25 -15.22
CA PRO A 8 -12.17 -7.51 -14.62
C PRO A 8 -10.99 -8.14 -15.36
N VAL A 9 -11.06 -8.21 -16.68
CA VAL A 9 -10.00 -8.80 -17.52
C VAL A 9 -8.70 -8.01 -17.39
N TRP A 10 -8.76 -6.69 -17.49
CA TRP A 10 -7.59 -5.82 -17.35
C TRP A 10 -6.97 -5.94 -15.96
N SER A 11 -7.78 -5.89 -14.91
CA SER A 11 -7.27 -5.95 -13.53
C SER A 11 -6.63 -7.29 -13.19
N GLU A 12 -7.22 -8.41 -13.63
CA GLU A 12 -6.64 -9.74 -13.45
C GLU A 12 -5.31 -9.91 -14.20
N GLU A 13 -5.22 -9.35 -15.42
CA GLU A 13 -3.99 -9.38 -16.20
C GLU A 13 -2.88 -8.59 -15.51
N ARG A 14 -3.18 -7.37 -15.01
CA ARG A 14 -2.23 -6.54 -14.29
C ARG A 14 -1.85 -7.11 -12.92
N GLN A 15 -2.77 -7.74 -12.22
CA GLN A 15 -2.47 -8.47 -10.98
C GLN A 15 -1.49 -9.61 -11.24
N ARG A 16 -1.76 -10.46 -12.23
CA ARG A 16 -0.82 -11.55 -12.61
C ARG A 16 0.53 -11.00 -13.02
N ARG A 17 0.57 -9.91 -13.76
CA ARG A 17 1.81 -9.26 -14.17
C ARG A 17 2.64 -8.82 -12.97
N VAL A 18 2.07 -8.08 -12.02
CA VAL A 18 2.83 -7.62 -10.86
C VAL A 18 3.26 -8.77 -9.94
N GLU A 19 2.48 -9.85 -9.83
CA GLU A 19 2.91 -11.03 -9.07
C GLU A 19 4.21 -11.61 -9.65
N HIS A 20 4.31 -11.78 -10.98
CA HIS A 20 5.55 -12.23 -11.63
C HIS A 20 6.71 -11.25 -11.40
N VAL A 21 6.47 -9.95 -11.56
CA VAL A 21 7.49 -8.93 -11.33
C VAL A 21 8.02 -8.97 -9.90
N LEU A 22 7.12 -9.10 -8.91
CA LEU A 22 7.50 -9.23 -7.51
C LEU A 22 8.25 -10.54 -7.23
N GLU A 23 7.84 -11.64 -7.87
CA GLU A 23 8.50 -12.93 -7.75
C GLU A 23 9.94 -12.89 -8.28
N ASP A 24 10.16 -12.21 -9.41
CA ASP A 24 11.48 -12.02 -10.03
C ASP A 24 12.38 -11.06 -9.25
N LEU A 25 11.80 -10.02 -8.62
CA LEU A 25 12.55 -9.04 -7.84
C LEU A 25 12.99 -9.57 -6.47
N LEU A 26 12.18 -10.43 -5.87
CA LEU A 26 12.48 -10.96 -4.54
C LEU A 26 13.57 -12.02 -4.61
N PRO A 27 14.55 -11.97 -3.69
CA PRO A 27 15.64 -12.92 -3.71
C PRO A 27 15.12 -14.36 -3.62
N ALA A 28 15.71 -15.25 -4.41
CA ALA A 28 15.51 -16.68 -4.29
C ALA A 28 16.09 -17.20 -2.97
N ASP A 29 15.88 -18.48 -2.65
CA ASP A 29 16.46 -19.13 -1.46
C ASP A 29 17.94 -19.42 -1.71
N GLU A 30 18.75 -18.35 -1.82
CA GLU A 30 20.19 -18.40 -2.15
C GLU A 30 21.05 -18.41 -0.88
N PRO A 31 22.32 -18.90 -0.98
CA PRO A 31 23.27 -18.78 0.12
C PRO A 31 23.49 -17.32 0.54
N GLY A 32 23.49 -17.08 1.84
CA GLY A 32 23.70 -15.75 2.42
C GLY A 32 22.74 -15.47 3.57
N ALA A 33 21.45 -15.23 3.26
CA ALA A 33 20.42 -14.95 4.26
C ALA A 33 19.09 -15.67 3.95
N PRO A 34 19.05 -17.02 3.86
CA PRO A 34 17.89 -17.74 3.37
C PRO A 34 16.63 -17.51 4.21
N SER A 35 16.75 -17.33 5.52
CA SER A 35 15.59 -17.03 6.38
C SER A 35 15.00 -15.66 6.11
N LEU A 36 15.83 -14.66 5.83
CA LEU A 36 15.38 -13.32 5.44
C LEU A 36 14.68 -13.36 4.07
N HIS A 37 15.27 -14.06 3.09
CA HIS A 37 14.68 -14.20 1.76
C HIS A 37 13.30 -14.87 1.83
N ARG A 38 13.15 -15.94 2.62
CA ARG A 38 11.84 -16.60 2.84
C ARG A 38 10.84 -15.67 3.54
N ALA A 39 11.25 -14.89 4.54
CA ALA A 39 10.38 -13.94 5.21
C ALA A 39 9.91 -12.82 4.27
N MET A 40 10.79 -12.25 3.44
CA MET A 40 10.44 -11.26 2.43
C MET A 40 9.43 -11.83 1.41
N ARG A 41 9.70 -13.01 0.85
CA ARG A 41 8.79 -13.69 -0.09
C ARG A 41 7.44 -14.00 0.56
N TYR A 42 7.44 -14.49 1.80
CA TYR A 42 6.22 -14.76 2.57
C TYR A 42 5.35 -13.52 2.75
N ALA A 43 5.96 -12.38 3.07
CA ALA A 43 5.26 -11.12 3.29
C ALA A 43 4.64 -10.57 2.00
N VAL A 44 5.32 -10.70 0.87
CA VAL A 44 4.91 -10.10 -0.39
C VAL A 44 4.01 -11.00 -1.23
N LEU A 45 4.40 -12.28 -1.41
CA LEU A 45 3.73 -13.23 -2.32
C LEU A 45 2.50 -13.91 -1.68
N GLY A 46 2.01 -13.40 -0.57
CA GLY A 46 0.84 -13.93 0.15
C GLY A 46 -0.51 -13.63 -0.51
N GLY A 47 -0.54 -13.09 -1.71
CA GLY A 47 -1.75 -12.63 -2.40
C GLY A 47 -2.21 -11.24 -1.94
N GLY A 48 -3.35 -10.79 -2.44
CA GLY A 48 -3.94 -9.49 -2.14
C GLY A 48 -4.61 -8.87 -3.36
N LYS A 49 -5.39 -7.80 -3.15
CA LYS A 49 -6.10 -7.09 -4.24
C LYS A 49 -5.16 -6.28 -5.15
N ARG A 50 -3.92 -6.06 -4.75
CA ARG A 50 -2.90 -5.29 -5.51
C ARG A 50 -3.40 -3.92 -5.98
N VAL A 51 -4.20 -3.24 -5.17
CA VAL A 51 -4.84 -1.96 -5.54
C VAL A 51 -3.81 -0.90 -5.94
N ARG A 52 -2.70 -0.78 -5.19
CA ARG A 52 -1.64 0.20 -5.46
C ARG A 52 -0.92 -0.06 -6.79
N PRO A 53 -0.48 -1.29 -7.09
CA PRO A 53 0.00 -1.68 -8.42
C PRO A 53 -0.99 -1.39 -9.54
N LEU A 54 -2.27 -1.73 -9.37
CA LEU A 54 -3.30 -1.47 -10.37
C LEU A 54 -3.44 0.03 -10.67
N LEU A 55 -3.40 0.89 -9.64
CA LEU A 55 -3.42 2.34 -9.81
C LEU A 55 -2.17 2.85 -10.55
N ALA A 56 -1.00 2.28 -10.26
CA ALA A 56 0.24 2.63 -10.98
C ALA A 56 0.15 2.23 -12.46
N TYR A 57 -0.31 1.04 -12.78
CA TYR A 57 -0.51 0.62 -14.17
C TYR A 57 -1.55 1.48 -14.89
N ALA A 58 -2.71 1.75 -14.26
CA ALA A 58 -3.74 2.57 -14.87
C ALA A 58 -3.25 3.98 -15.20
N ALA A 59 -2.53 4.61 -14.28
CA ALA A 59 -1.93 5.92 -14.52
C ALA A 59 -0.82 5.87 -15.58
N GLY A 60 -0.05 4.78 -15.62
CA GLY A 60 0.93 4.51 -16.67
C GLY A 60 0.28 4.38 -18.05
N ASP A 61 -0.80 3.62 -18.16
CA ASP A 61 -1.55 3.47 -19.41
C ASP A 61 -2.08 4.83 -19.90
N VAL A 62 -2.60 5.68 -19.01
CA VAL A 62 -3.04 7.05 -19.34
C VAL A 62 -1.87 7.92 -19.83
N ALA A 63 -0.67 7.76 -19.23
CA ALA A 63 0.52 8.51 -19.61
C ALA A 63 1.28 7.91 -20.81
N GLY A 64 0.79 6.81 -21.39
CA GLY A 64 1.45 6.11 -22.49
C GLY A 64 2.79 5.49 -22.10
N ALA A 65 2.90 4.98 -20.88
CA ALA A 65 4.09 4.28 -20.39
C ALA A 65 4.27 2.92 -21.06
N ASP A 66 5.52 2.53 -21.25
CA ASP A 66 5.85 1.14 -21.55
C ASP A 66 5.49 0.28 -20.32
N PRO A 67 4.72 -0.81 -20.47
CA PRO A 67 4.37 -1.69 -19.36
C PRO A 67 5.58 -2.20 -18.55
N ALA A 68 6.73 -2.44 -19.20
CA ALA A 68 7.95 -2.86 -18.52
C ALA A 68 8.57 -1.76 -17.66
N VAL A 69 8.33 -0.49 -17.97
CA VAL A 69 8.73 0.65 -17.13
C VAL A 69 7.76 0.83 -15.97
N ALA A 70 6.45 0.66 -16.22
CA ALA A 70 5.42 0.73 -15.18
C ALA A 70 5.53 -0.40 -14.13
N ASP A 71 6.11 -1.55 -14.49
CA ASP A 71 6.38 -2.65 -13.56
C ASP A 71 7.20 -2.22 -12.35
N ALA A 72 8.20 -1.37 -12.55
CA ALA A 72 9.05 -0.91 -11.45
C ALA A 72 8.26 -0.03 -10.46
N ALA A 73 7.40 0.87 -10.96
CA ALA A 73 6.52 1.68 -10.11
C ALA A 73 5.51 0.82 -9.35
N ALA A 74 4.86 -0.12 -10.05
CA ALA A 74 3.90 -1.05 -9.47
C ALA A 74 4.52 -1.93 -8.38
N ALA A 75 5.71 -2.49 -8.64
CA ALA A 75 6.43 -3.29 -7.66
C ALA A 75 6.89 -2.45 -6.46
N ALA A 76 7.46 -1.26 -6.69
CA ALA A 76 7.96 -0.41 -5.61
C ALA A 76 6.87 -0.01 -4.62
N VAL A 77 5.69 0.42 -5.09
CA VAL A 77 4.60 0.79 -4.19
C VAL A 77 4.05 -0.41 -3.41
N GLU A 78 4.06 -1.61 -4.00
CA GLU A 78 3.63 -2.82 -3.31
C GLU A 78 4.65 -3.29 -2.27
N LEU A 79 5.95 -3.18 -2.56
CA LEU A 79 7.02 -3.49 -1.60
C LEU A 79 6.96 -2.55 -0.39
N ILE A 80 6.73 -1.24 -0.60
CA ILE A 80 6.50 -0.28 0.48
C ILE A 80 5.25 -0.68 1.28
N HIS A 81 4.15 -1.02 0.62
CA HIS A 81 2.95 -1.49 1.29
C HIS A 81 3.19 -2.78 2.08
N ALA A 82 3.92 -3.73 1.53
CA ALA A 82 4.20 -4.99 2.21
C ALA A 82 5.05 -4.78 3.47
N TYR A 83 6.12 -3.94 3.40
CA TYR A 83 6.91 -3.66 4.59
C TYR A 83 6.08 -2.99 5.68
N SER A 84 5.20 -2.02 5.31
CA SER A 84 4.38 -1.35 6.31
C SER A 84 3.46 -2.33 7.05
N LEU A 85 2.86 -3.29 6.33
CA LEU A 85 2.06 -4.33 6.95
C LEU A 85 2.86 -5.25 7.87
N VAL A 86 4.09 -5.62 7.48
CA VAL A 86 4.98 -6.45 8.31
C VAL A 86 5.34 -5.74 9.61
N HIS A 87 5.63 -4.44 9.56
CA HIS A 87 5.97 -3.66 10.75
C HIS A 87 4.73 -3.35 11.59
N ASP A 88 3.59 -3.02 10.98
CA ASP A 88 2.34 -2.79 11.70
C ASP A 88 1.89 -4.03 12.49
N ASP A 89 2.16 -5.23 11.98
CA ASP A 89 1.80 -6.49 12.66
C ASP A 89 2.67 -6.81 13.89
N LEU A 90 3.84 -6.16 14.07
CA LEU A 90 4.74 -6.44 15.19
C LEU A 90 4.08 -6.19 16.55
N PRO A 91 4.54 -6.89 17.62
CA PRO A 91 4.02 -6.69 18.99
C PRO A 91 4.16 -5.26 19.52
N ALA A 92 5.16 -4.51 19.03
CA ALA A 92 5.36 -3.11 19.39
C ALA A 92 4.39 -2.14 18.69
N MET A 93 3.60 -2.64 17.74
CA MET A 93 2.64 -1.90 16.95
C MET A 93 1.22 -2.46 17.19
N ASP A 94 0.56 -3.01 16.17
CA ASP A 94 -0.81 -3.53 16.27
C ASP A 94 -0.91 -4.93 16.91
N ASN A 95 0.21 -5.64 17.05
CA ASN A 95 0.32 -6.99 17.60
C ASN A 95 -0.66 -7.98 16.94
N ASP A 96 -0.72 -7.97 15.62
CA ASP A 96 -1.58 -8.85 14.83
C ASP A 96 -0.95 -10.21 14.61
N THR A 97 -1.68 -11.28 14.95
CA THR A 97 -1.22 -12.66 14.76
C THR A 97 -1.64 -13.27 13.43
N LEU A 98 -2.66 -12.69 12.77
CA LEU A 98 -3.20 -13.16 11.49
C LEU A 98 -3.37 -12.00 10.50
N ARG A 99 -2.99 -12.25 9.23
CA ARG A 99 -3.21 -11.37 8.10
C ARG A 99 -3.60 -12.17 6.85
N ARG A 100 -4.71 -11.82 6.21
CA ARG A 100 -5.25 -12.55 5.06
C ARG A 100 -5.44 -14.06 5.34
N GLY A 101 -5.82 -14.39 6.57
CA GLY A 101 -6.03 -15.78 7.00
C GLY A 101 -4.77 -16.60 7.25
N LYS A 102 -3.58 -15.99 7.19
CA LYS A 102 -2.27 -16.62 7.46
C LYS A 102 -1.63 -15.98 8.70
N PRO A 103 -0.75 -16.71 9.42
CA PRO A 103 0.08 -16.10 10.46
C PRO A 103 0.84 -14.88 9.94
N THR A 104 0.97 -13.83 10.75
CA THR A 104 1.78 -12.66 10.41
C THR A 104 3.27 -13.01 10.34
N CYS A 105 4.07 -12.16 9.71
CA CYS A 105 5.49 -12.45 9.47
C CYS A 105 6.25 -12.71 10.78
N HIS A 106 5.98 -11.95 11.85
CA HIS A 106 6.64 -12.15 13.13
C HIS A 106 6.24 -13.44 13.84
N VAL A 107 5.01 -13.90 13.64
CA VAL A 107 4.55 -15.21 14.15
C VAL A 107 5.23 -16.37 13.40
N ALA A 108 5.42 -16.23 12.10
CA ALA A 108 5.99 -17.30 11.25
C ALA A 108 7.52 -17.35 11.33
N PHE A 109 8.22 -16.22 11.50
CA PHE A 109 9.68 -16.12 11.39
C PHE A 109 10.36 -15.49 12.62
N GLY A 110 9.59 -15.03 13.59
CA GLY A 110 10.08 -14.28 14.76
C GLY A 110 10.19 -12.77 14.50
N GLU A 111 10.13 -11.97 15.57
CA GLU A 111 10.07 -10.50 15.54
C GLU A 111 11.27 -9.88 14.83
N ALA A 112 12.49 -10.32 15.20
CA ALA A 112 13.71 -9.79 14.60
C ALA A 112 13.78 -10.02 13.09
N MET A 113 13.32 -11.19 12.61
CA MET A 113 13.33 -11.51 11.20
C MET A 113 12.24 -10.73 10.45
N ALA A 114 11.08 -10.50 11.07
CA ALA A 114 10.03 -9.67 10.50
C ALA A 114 10.49 -8.21 10.37
N LEU A 115 11.15 -7.66 11.40
CA LEU A 115 11.73 -6.32 11.36
C LEU A 115 12.71 -6.17 10.19
N LEU A 116 13.68 -7.08 10.08
CA LEU A 116 14.67 -7.08 9.00
C LEU A 116 14.03 -7.29 7.61
N ALA A 117 12.96 -8.10 7.51
CA ALA A 117 12.24 -8.28 6.27
C ALA A 117 11.58 -6.97 5.80
N GLY A 118 10.97 -6.21 6.72
CA GLY A 118 10.43 -4.90 6.42
C GLY A 118 11.50 -3.92 5.93
N ASP A 119 12.64 -3.82 6.64
CA ASP A 119 13.76 -2.96 6.24
C ASP A 119 14.29 -3.32 4.84
N ALA A 120 14.47 -4.61 4.57
CA ALA A 120 14.96 -5.10 3.28
C ALA A 120 13.97 -4.84 2.14
N LEU A 121 12.65 -4.99 2.39
CA LEU A 121 11.60 -4.70 1.41
C LEU A 121 11.56 -3.20 1.08
N GLN A 122 11.71 -2.33 2.07
CA GLN A 122 11.80 -0.88 1.84
C GLN A 122 13.02 -0.54 0.97
N ALA A 123 14.19 -1.07 1.29
CA ALA A 123 15.39 -0.86 0.48
C ALA A 123 15.23 -1.39 -0.95
N LEU A 124 14.60 -2.56 -1.13
CA LEU A 124 14.33 -3.17 -2.43
C LEU A 124 13.38 -2.31 -3.28
N ALA A 125 12.39 -1.66 -2.68
CA ALA A 125 11.47 -0.76 -3.37
C ALA A 125 12.21 0.40 -4.06
N PHE A 126 13.12 1.06 -3.36
CA PHE A 126 13.96 2.11 -3.93
C PHE A 126 14.93 1.59 -4.95
N ALA A 127 15.53 0.42 -4.73
CA ALA A 127 16.42 -0.22 -5.69
C ALA A 127 15.70 -0.56 -7.00
N ALA A 128 14.44 -0.99 -6.94
CA ALA A 128 13.62 -1.27 -8.12
C ALA A 128 13.41 -0.01 -8.97
N LEU A 129 13.06 1.13 -8.36
CA LEU A 129 12.91 2.40 -9.07
C LEU A 129 14.24 2.93 -9.63
N ALA A 130 15.31 2.88 -8.82
CA ALA A 130 16.62 3.42 -9.20
C ALA A 130 17.26 2.67 -10.38
N ARG A 131 16.96 1.37 -10.54
CA ARG A 131 17.48 0.52 -11.63
C ARG A 131 16.58 0.51 -12.86
N ALA A 132 15.35 1.01 -12.74
CA ALA A 132 14.41 1.01 -13.84
C ALA A 132 14.77 2.08 -14.89
N ARG A 133 14.32 1.83 -16.15
CA ARG A 133 14.49 2.79 -17.26
C ARG A 133 13.44 3.89 -17.22
N LEU A 134 13.27 4.51 -16.04
CA LEU A 134 12.38 5.64 -15.86
C LEU A 134 12.94 6.89 -16.53
N PRO A 135 12.09 7.84 -16.98
CA PRO A 135 12.54 9.16 -17.45
C PRO A 135 13.39 9.91 -16.42
N ASP A 136 13.01 9.84 -15.15
CA ASP A 136 13.76 10.41 -14.02
C ASP A 136 13.66 9.49 -12.80
N PRO A 137 14.61 8.53 -12.63
CA PRO A 137 14.63 7.64 -11.48
C PRO A 137 14.83 8.37 -10.15
N GLY A 138 15.57 9.49 -10.16
CA GLY A 138 15.81 10.30 -8.95
C GLY A 138 14.53 10.94 -8.44
N ALA A 139 13.75 11.58 -9.33
CA ALA A 139 12.45 12.14 -8.98
C ALA A 139 11.46 11.04 -8.53
N ALA A 140 11.47 9.88 -9.17
CA ALA A 140 10.63 8.76 -8.77
C ALA A 140 10.95 8.27 -7.35
N CYS A 141 12.23 8.11 -7.01
CA CYS A 141 12.67 7.76 -5.66
C CYS A 141 12.28 8.85 -4.64
N ALA A 142 12.42 10.13 -4.98
CA ALA A 142 12.03 11.23 -4.10
C ALA A 142 10.52 11.24 -3.82
N LEU A 143 9.68 11.02 -4.85
CA LEU A 143 8.23 10.88 -4.71
C LEU A 143 7.85 9.74 -3.76
N LEU A 144 8.48 8.58 -3.91
CA LEU A 144 8.21 7.43 -3.06
C LEU A 144 8.68 7.68 -1.62
N ALA A 145 9.84 8.30 -1.43
CA ALA A 145 10.40 8.63 -0.12
C ALA A 145 9.49 9.61 0.65
N GLU A 146 8.99 10.65 -0.02
CA GLU A 146 8.05 11.59 0.58
C GLU A 146 6.76 10.89 1.02
N ALA A 147 6.20 10.02 0.17
CA ALA A 147 4.96 9.32 0.47
C ALA A 147 5.09 8.23 1.53
N ALA A 148 6.25 7.57 1.64
CA ALA A 148 6.50 6.54 2.65
C ALA A 148 6.99 7.13 3.99
N GLY A 149 7.61 8.30 3.95
CA GLY A 149 8.32 8.93 5.07
C GLY A 149 7.43 9.72 6.03
N GLU A 150 8.06 10.68 6.72
CA GLU A 150 7.47 11.50 7.79
C GLU A 150 6.30 12.37 7.33
N ARG A 151 6.30 12.80 6.05
CA ARG A 151 5.23 13.60 5.44
C ARG A 151 4.12 12.76 4.82
N GLY A 152 4.25 11.45 4.89
CA GLY A 152 3.33 10.49 4.32
C GLY A 152 2.99 9.38 5.32
N MET A 153 3.12 8.15 4.88
CA MET A 153 2.64 6.95 5.59
C MET A 153 3.21 6.81 7.01
N ALA A 154 4.52 6.97 7.21
CA ALA A 154 5.12 6.85 8.55
C ALA A 154 4.64 7.95 9.50
N GLY A 155 4.53 9.21 9.02
CA GLY A 155 3.96 10.30 9.80
C GLY A 155 2.49 10.08 10.15
N GLY A 156 1.70 9.57 9.19
CA GLY A 156 0.30 9.21 9.43
C GLY A 156 0.14 8.09 10.45
N GLN A 157 1.04 7.09 10.42
CA GLN A 157 1.08 6.02 11.41
C GLN A 157 1.43 6.53 12.81
N ALA A 158 2.36 7.47 12.92
CA ALA A 158 2.70 8.11 14.21
C ALA A 158 1.49 8.85 14.80
N ILE A 159 0.76 9.61 13.97
CA ILE A 159 -0.48 10.29 14.40
C ILE A 159 -1.54 9.27 14.85
N ASP A 160 -1.71 8.16 14.12
CA ASP A 160 -2.66 7.10 14.47
C ASP A 160 -2.35 6.49 15.85
N LEU A 161 -1.09 6.18 16.12
CA LEU A 161 -0.65 5.67 17.43
C LEU A 161 -0.89 6.68 18.55
N GLU A 162 -0.61 7.96 18.33
CA GLU A 162 -0.82 9.03 19.31
C GLU A 162 -2.32 9.34 19.54
N ALA A 163 -3.16 8.98 18.58
CA ALA A 163 -4.60 9.20 18.63
C ALA A 163 -5.39 8.11 19.39
N VAL A 164 -4.74 7.01 19.77
CA VAL A 164 -5.39 5.92 20.52
C VAL A 164 -5.99 6.46 21.82
N GLY A 165 -7.28 6.20 22.04
CA GLY A 165 -8.03 6.68 23.20
C GLY A 165 -8.35 8.18 23.18
N ARG A 166 -8.12 8.88 22.06
CA ARG A 166 -8.47 10.30 21.89
C ARG A 166 -9.62 10.47 20.90
N THR A 167 -10.38 11.52 21.06
CA THR A 167 -11.35 11.96 20.05
C THR A 167 -10.66 13.02 19.16
N LEU A 168 -10.57 12.75 17.88
CA LEU A 168 -10.05 13.70 16.89
C LEU A 168 -11.18 14.57 16.31
N ALA A 169 -10.86 15.79 15.91
CA ALA A 169 -11.75 16.54 15.03
C ALA A 169 -11.72 15.90 13.60
N LEU A 170 -12.80 16.09 12.82
CA LEU A 170 -12.90 15.50 11.48
C LEU A 170 -11.69 15.84 10.59
N ALA A 171 -11.23 17.09 10.61
CA ALA A 171 -10.08 17.53 9.83
C ALA A 171 -8.75 16.84 10.27
N GLU A 172 -8.60 16.53 11.55
CA GLU A 172 -7.45 15.80 12.08
C GLU A 172 -7.50 14.34 11.64
N LEU A 173 -8.68 13.70 11.73
CA LEU A 173 -8.89 12.34 11.24
C LEU A 173 -8.63 12.22 9.74
N GLU A 174 -9.16 13.14 8.94
CA GLU A 174 -8.87 13.18 7.50
C GLU A 174 -7.39 13.36 7.22
N THR A 175 -6.69 14.22 7.96
CA THR A 175 -5.25 14.45 7.79
C THR A 175 -4.47 13.17 8.07
N MET A 176 -4.76 12.49 9.17
CA MET A 176 -4.16 11.22 9.53
C MET A 176 -4.34 10.17 8.41
N HIS A 177 -5.57 10.01 7.92
CA HIS A 177 -5.87 9.05 6.85
C HIS A 177 -5.27 9.41 5.50
N ARG A 178 -5.22 10.71 5.15
CA ARG A 178 -4.53 11.20 3.95
C ARG A 178 -3.04 10.87 3.99
N MET A 179 -2.42 10.93 5.16
CA MET A 179 -1.01 10.58 5.34
C MET A 179 -0.81 9.06 5.41
N LYS A 180 -1.46 8.36 6.33
CA LYS A 180 -1.24 6.93 6.58
C LYS A 180 -1.57 6.06 5.37
N THR A 181 -2.71 6.31 4.73
CA THR A 181 -3.22 5.49 3.61
C THR A 181 -3.18 6.24 2.28
N GLY A 182 -3.64 7.49 2.27
CA GLY A 182 -3.80 8.28 1.07
C GLY A 182 -2.49 8.60 0.36
N ALA A 183 -1.40 8.86 1.10
CA ALA A 183 -0.11 9.20 0.51
C ALA A 183 0.42 8.09 -0.40
N LEU A 184 0.31 6.83 0.02
CA LEU A 184 0.78 5.70 -0.79
C LEU A 184 -0.15 5.41 -1.98
N ILE A 185 -1.45 5.63 -1.85
CA ILE A 185 -2.41 5.56 -2.98
C ILE A 185 -2.10 6.67 -3.99
N ARG A 186 -1.91 7.90 -3.52
CA ARG A 186 -1.58 9.04 -4.36
C ARG A 186 -0.26 8.85 -5.12
N VAL A 187 0.79 8.40 -4.43
CA VAL A 187 2.09 8.19 -5.08
C VAL A 187 2.04 7.04 -6.07
N SER A 188 1.19 6.03 -5.89
CA SER A 188 1.00 4.96 -6.88
C SER A 188 0.56 5.53 -8.24
N VAL A 189 -0.41 6.43 -8.23
CA VAL A 189 -0.86 7.13 -9.44
C VAL A 189 0.23 8.03 -10.02
N ARG A 190 0.91 8.81 -9.18
CA ARG A 190 1.98 9.73 -9.62
C ARG A 190 3.17 9.00 -10.23
N LEU A 191 3.60 7.92 -9.61
CA LEU A 191 4.70 7.09 -10.13
C LEU A 191 4.33 6.40 -11.43
N GLY A 192 3.12 5.85 -11.53
CA GLY A 192 2.62 5.29 -12.78
C GLY A 192 2.64 6.32 -13.91
N ALA A 193 2.12 7.53 -13.66
CA ALA A 193 2.16 8.62 -14.64
C ALA A 193 3.59 9.06 -15.00
N ALA A 194 4.51 9.04 -14.03
CA ALA A 194 5.93 9.38 -14.24
C ALA A 194 6.69 8.34 -15.10
N CYS A 195 6.14 7.14 -15.28
CA CYS A 195 6.69 6.14 -16.19
C CYS A 195 6.47 6.46 -17.67
N GLY A 196 5.53 7.36 -17.97
CA GLY A 196 5.15 7.72 -19.35
C GLY A 196 5.91 8.91 -19.90
N ARG A 197 5.37 9.45 -21.02
CA ARG A 197 5.97 10.56 -21.76
C ARG A 197 5.67 11.94 -21.18
N GLY A 198 5.07 11.99 -19.98
CA GLY A 198 4.54 13.19 -19.39
C GLY A 198 3.08 13.44 -19.75
N LEU A 199 2.36 14.10 -18.85
CA LEU A 199 0.96 14.47 -19.06
C LEU A 199 0.84 15.99 -19.15
N PRO A 200 -0.11 16.51 -19.93
CA PRO A 200 -0.49 17.93 -19.84
C PRO A 200 -0.86 18.30 -18.40
N ALA A 201 -0.49 19.49 -17.95
CA ALA A 201 -0.72 19.92 -16.58
C ALA A 201 -2.17 19.74 -16.07
N PRO A 202 -3.24 20.00 -16.87
CA PRO A 202 -4.60 19.74 -16.43
C PRO A 202 -4.89 18.25 -16.18
N ALA A 203 -4.34 17.35 -17.01
CA ALA A 203 -4.52 15.91 -16.85
C ALA A 203 -3.77 15.39 -15.63
N ALA A 204 -2.54 15.85 -15.39
CA ALA A 204 -1.77 15.52 -14.21
C ALA A 204 -2.48 15.97 -12.92
N ALA A 205 -3.04 17.20 -12.92
CA ALA A 205 -3.83 17.72 -11.80
C ALA A 205 -5.11 16.91 -11.55
N ALA A 206 -5.80 16.48 -12.61
CA ALA A 206 -7.00 15.65 -12.50
C ALA A 206 -6.69 14.26 -11.92
N LEU A 207 -5.60 13.63 -12.35
CA LEU A 207 -5.15 12.36 -11.78
C LEU A 207 -4.76 12.49 -10.30
N ASP A 208 -4.10 13.58 -9.94
CA ASP A 208 -3.72 13.83 -8.54
C ASP A 208 -4.95 14.05 -7.65
N ALA A 209 -5.93 14.83 -8.13
CA ALA A 209 -7.20 15.05 -7.43
C ALA A 209 -8.00 13.73 -7.27
N TYR A 210 -8.06 12.91 -8.33
CA TYR A 210 -8.66 11.58 -8.27
C TYR A 210 -7.97 10.71 -7.20
N ALA A 211 -6.65 10.66 -7.20
CA ALA A 211 -5.89 9.83 -6.25
C ALA A 211 -6.10 10.26 -4.80
N GLN A 212 -6.21 11.57 -4.53
CA GLN A 212 -6.51 12.09 -3.20
C GLN A 212 -7.92 11.69 -2.74
N ALA A 213 -8.92 11.82 -3.62
CA ALA A 213 -10.30 11.41 -3.32
C ALA A 213 -10.41 9.90 -3.12
N ALA A 214 -9.78 9.11 -3.99
CA ALA A 214 -9.76 7.65 -3.89
C ALA A 214 -9.09 7.16 -2.60
N GLY A 215 -8.00 7.82 -2.17
CA GLY A 215 -7.31 7.49 -0.92
C GLY A 215 -8.17 7.71 0.31
N LEU A 216 -8.92 8.81 0.36
CA LEU A 216 -9.85 9.08 1.46
C LEU A 216 -11.04 8.11 1.43
N ALA A 217 -11.66 7.93 0.26
CA ALA A 217 -12.78 6.99 0.10
C ALA A 217 -12.39 5.56 0.47
N PHE A 218 -11.17 5.13 0.16
CA PHE A 218 -10.66 3.81 0.54
C PHE A 218 -10.70 3.62 2.06
N GLN A 219 -10.30 4.63 2.82
CA GLN A 219 -10.30 4.55 4.27
C GLN A 219 -11.71 4.59 4.86
N VAL A 220 -12.59 5.46 4.35
CA VAL A 220 -14.00 5.50 4.78
C VAL A 220 -14.65 4.13 4.58
N VAL A 221 -14.42 3.51 3.42
CA VAL A 221 -14.95 2.16 3.14
C VAL A 221 -14.34 1.10 4.06
N ASP A 222 -13.04 1.20 4.37
CA ASP A 222 -12.39 0.25 5.30
C ASP A 222 -12.98 0.36 6.71
N ASP A 223 -13.21 1.57 7.22
CA ASP A 223 -13.83 1.83 8.52
C ASP A 223 -15.28 1.31 8.58
N VAL A 224 -16.06 1.49 7.51
CA VAL A 224 -17.43 0.95 7.41
C VAL A 224 -17.41 -0.57 7.39
N LEU A 225 -16.52 -1.17 6.61
CA LEU A 225 -16.39 -2.62 6.52
C LEU A 225 -15.90 -3.26 7.81
N ASP A 226 -15.09 -2.57 8.62
CA ASP A 226 -14.66 -3.08 9.93
C ASP A 226 -15.86 -3.24 10.90
N VAL A 227 -16.88 -2.39 10.77
CA VAL A 227 -18.11 -2.44 11.58
C VAL A 227 -19.14 -3.41 11.01
N GLU A 228 -19.35 -3.44 9.67
CA GLU A 228 -20.38 -4.25 9.02
C GLU A 228 -19.90 -5.65 8.65
N GLY A 229 -18.58 -5.82 8.47
CA GLY A 229 -17.98 -7.05 7.97
C GLY A 229 -17.88 -8.17 9.01
N SER A 230 -17.96 -9.42 8.55
CA SER A 230 -17.59 -10.58 9.37
C SER A 230 -16.09 -10.86 9.25
N ALA A 231 -15.49 -11.46 10.28
CA ALA A 231 -14.09 -11.88 10.28
C ALA A 231 -13.76 -12.78 9.05
N THR A 232 -14.72 -13.57 8.59
CA THR A 232 -14.59 -14.44 7.40
C THR A 232 -14.49 -13.64 6.11
N THR A 233 -15.19 -12.51 6.03
CA THR A 233 -15.18 -11.65 4.84
C THR A 233 -13.95 -10.74 4.79
N LEU A 234 -13.49 -10.28 5.97
CA LEU A 234 -12.37 -9.34 6.09
C LEU A 234 -10.99 -10.02 6.06
N GLY A 235 -10.91 -11.31 6.41
CA GLY A 235 -9.63 -12.02 6.56
C GLY A 235 -8.75 -11.49 7.72
N LYS A 236 -9.32 -10.63 8.58
CA LYS A 236 -8.76 -10.09 9.82
C LYS A 236 -9.86 -10.09 10.91
N THR A 237 -9.49 -9.85 12.15
CA THR A 237 -10.45 -9.70 13.26
C THR A 237 -11.35 -8.49 12.98
N ALA A 238 -12.67 -8.68 12.93
CA ALA A 238 -13.66 -7.59 12.80
C ALA A 238 -13.79 -6.81 14.11
N GLY A 239 -14.11 -5.50 14.02
CA GLY A 239 -14.31 -4.64 15.19
C GLY A 239 -13.03 -4.32 15.95
N LYS A 240 -11.86 -4.49 15.34
CA LYS A 240 -10.56 -4.28 15.96
C LYS A 240 -10.32 -2.82 16.31
N ASP A 241 -10.74 -1.90 15.44
CA ASP A 241 -10.57 -0.47 15.67
C ASP A 241 -11.30 0.00 16.92
N ALA A 242 -12.51 -0.52 17.16
CA ALA A 242 -13.26 -0.26 18.39
C ALA A 242 -12.58 -0.85 19.64
N LEU A 243 -12.03 -2.08 19.55
CA LEU A 243 -11.30 -2.73 20.64
C LEU A 243 -10.01 -1.98 21.00
N GLN A 244 -9.36 -1.37 20.03
CA GLN A 244 -8.14 -0.57 20.21
C GLN A 244 -8.42 0.91 20.50
N ALA A 245 -9.70 1.32 20.63
CA ALA A 245 -10.11 2.71 20.80
C ALA A 245 -9.49 3.66 19.75
N LYS A 246 -9.36 3.20 18.50
CA LYS A 246 -8.88 4.01 17.36
C LYS A 246 -9.98 4.92 16.86
N PRO A 247 -9.67 6.18 16.53
CA PRO A 247 -10.63 7.08 15.90
C PRO A 247 -10.89 6.66 14.45
N THR A 248 -12.17 6.52 14.07
CA THR A 248 -12.61 6.16 12.72
C THR A 248 -13.70 7.11 12.26
N PHE A 249 -14.00 7.16 10.95
CA PHE A 249 -15.15 7.93 10.45
C PHE A 249 -16.46 7.46 11.08
N VAL A 250 -16.61 6.14 11.27
CA VAL A 250 -17.82 5.57 11.91
C VAL A 250 -17.92 5.96 13.38
N SER A 251 -16.81 5.95 14.14
CA SER A 251 -16.83 6.36 15.55
C SER A 251 -17.11 7.86 15.73
N LEU A 252 -16.72 8.68 14.76
CA LEU A 252 -16.89 10.14 14.80
C LEU A 252 -18.25 10.60 14.29
N LEU A 253 -18.72 10.06 13.16
CA LEU A 253 -19.93 10.52 12.46
C LEU A 253 -21.15 9.62 12.67
N GLY A 254 -20.91 8.40 13.14
CA GLY A 254 -21.91 7.32 13.12
C GLY A 254 -22.03 6.67 11.74
N LEU A 255 -22.37 5.36 11.73
CA LEU A 255 -22.44 4.55 10.50
C LEU A 255 -23.31 5.15 9.38
N PRO A 256 -24.49 5.77 9.65
CA PRO A 256 -25.32 6.34 8.59
C PRO A 256 -24.74 7.58 7.91
N ALA A 257 -23.77 8.25 8.53
CA ALA A 257 -23.18 9.50 8.01
C ALA A 257 -21.74 9.31 7.51
N ALA A 258 -21.11 8.21 7.85
CA ALA A 258 -19.83 7.80 7.32
C ALA A 258 -20.00 7.19 5.94
#